data_aa2190dfdeffc73343625e30b09d2755
#
_entry.id   aa2190dfdeffc73343625e30b09d2755
#
_cell.length_a   1.000
_cell.length_b   1.000
_cell.length_c   1.000
_cell.angle_alpha   90.00
_cell.angle_beta   90.00
_cell.angle_gamma   90.00
#
_symmetry.space_group_name_H-M   'P 1'
#
loop_
_entity.id
_entity.type
_entity.pdbx_description
1 polymer ?
#
loop_
_entity_poly.entity_id
_entity_poly.type
_entity_poly.pdbx_seq_one_letter_code
_entity_poly.pdbx_strand_id
1 'polypeptide(L)'
;MKNYNLQSIVEIVSGQLIGDGETLIEQIFFDSRLIVHPVNGIFFALAGNQKDGHLYIADAYHKGIRNFVVSQPIQHYDNINQIIVQNPLTALQQWAQYHRQKFSIPIIGVTGSNGKTIVKEWLNQLLWKNFNISRSPKSYNSQ
;
A
#
# COMPACT_ATOMS: atom_id res chain seq x y z
N MET A 1 -10.01 5.26 -7.36
CA MET A 1 -9.64 3.82 -7.20
C MET A 1 -10.92 3.00 -7.34
N LYS A 2 -10.88 1.80 -7.96
CA LYS A 2 -12.00 0.86 -7.77
C LYS A 2 -12.01 0.51 -6.28
N ASN A 3 -13.14 0.70 -5.63
CA ASN A 3 -13.27 0.49 -4.20
C ASN A 3 -13.04 -0.98 -3.86
N TYR A 4 -12.12 -1.26 -2.95
CA TYR A 4 -11.92 -2.58 -2.36
C TYR A 4 -12.57 -2.55 -0.97
N ASN A 5 -13.34 -3.57 -0.63
CA ASN A 5 -13.69 -3.83 0.76
C ASN A 5 -12.68 -4.78 1.39
N LEU A 6 -12.66 -4.88 2.72
CA LEU A 6 -11.72 -5.72 3.44
C LEU A 6 -11.83 -7.19 3.04
N GLN A 7 -13.04 -7.69 2.79
CA GLN A 7 -13.25 -9.07 2.37
C GLN A 7 -12.52 -9.38 1.05
N SER A 8 -12.62 -8.48 0.06
CA SER A 8 -11.92 -8.66 -1.21
C SER A 8 -10.39 -8.60 -1.08
N ILE A 9 -9.90 -7.78 -0.15
CA ILE A 9 -8.45 -7.72 0.13
C ILE A 9 -7.99 -9.03 0.76
N VAL A 10 -8.72 -9.57 1.74
CA VAL A 10 -8.43 -10.86 2.39
C VAL A 10 -8.30 -11.99 1.37
N GLU A 11 -9.22 -12.06 0.41
CA GLU A 11 -9.18 -13.07 -0.66
C GLU A 11 -7.94 -12.94 -1.53
N ILE A 12 -7.56 -11.70 -1.88
CA ILE A 12 -6.37 -11.41 -2.70
C ILE A 12 -5.08 -11.81 -1.99
N VAL A 13 -4.98 -11.51 -0.68
CA VAL A 13 -3.74 -11.71 0.09
C VAL A 13 -3.72 -13.03 0.87
N SER A 14 -4.78 -13.83 0.75
CA SER A 14 -4.95 -15.10 1.48
C SER A 14 -4.74 -14.93 3.00
N GLY A 15 -5.32 -13.85 3.56
CA GLY A 15 -5.25 -13.51 4.97
C GLY A 15 -6.42 -14.04 5.78
N GLN A 16 -6.40 -13.80 7.09
CA GLN A 16 -7.53 -14.02 8.00
C GLN A 16 -8.10 -12.67 8.45
N LEU A 17 -9.41 -12.44 8.26
CA LEU A 17 -10.09 -11.25 8.72
C LEU A 17 -10.58 -11.41 10.16
N ILE A 18 -10.37 -10.37 10.96
CA ILE A 18 -11.06 -10.15 12.22
C ILE A 18 -11.69 -8.76 12.14
N GLY A 19 -13.02 -8.69 12.13
CA GLY A 19 -13.80 -7.46 12.03
C GLY A 19 -14.79 -7.46 10.86
N ASP A 20 -15.18 -6.27 10.39
CA ASP A 20 -16.18 -6.07 9.34
C ASP A 20 -15.55 -6.12 7.95
N GLY A 21 -15.89 -7.15 7.17
CA GLY A 21 -15.42 -7.34 5.79
C GLY A 21 -15.96 -6.34 4.77
N GLU A 22 -17.08 -5.68 5.06
CA GLU A 22 -17.73 -4.76 4.12
C GLU A 22 -17.12 -3.34 4.16
N THR A 23 -16.24 -3.06 5.13
CA THR A 23 -15.55 -1.77 5.23
C THR A 23 -14.76 -1.48 3.95
N LEU A 24 -15.08 -0.35 3.30
CA LEU A 24 -14.41 0.10 2.09
C LEU A 24 -13.05 0.73 2.38
N ILE A 25 -12.07 0.44 1.54
CA ILE A 25 -10.71 0.98 1.64
C ILE A 25 -10.40 1.88 0.44
N GLU A 26 -9.98 3.10 0.74
CA GLU A 26 -9.66 4.13 -0.25
C GLU A 26 -8.19 4.55 -0.20
N GLN A 27 -7.53 4.38 0.94
CA GLN A 27 -6.16 4.83 1.16
C GLN A 27 -5.31 3.74 1.82
N ILE A 28 -4.05 3.66 1.40
CA ILE A 28 -3.07 2.72 1.93
C ILE A 28 -1.96 3.49 2.63
N PHE A 29 -1.65 3.11 3.86
CA PHE A 29 -0.57 3.67 4.65
C PHE A 29 0.40 2.58 5.08
N PHE A 30 1.69 2.88 5.05
CA PHE A 30 2.79 2.07 5.58
C PHE A 30 3.81 2.91 6.37
N ASP A 31 3.54 4.21 6.49
CA ASP A 31 4.28 5.15 7.33
C ASP A 31 3.26 6.00 8.10
N SER A 32 3.23 5.85 9.42
CA SER A 32 2.26 6.53 10.28
C SER A 32 2.41 8.06 10.25
N ARG A 33 3.61 8.57 9.92
CA ARG A 33 3.87 10.02 9.80
C ARG A 33 3.13 10.66 8.62
N LEU A 34 2.79 9.87 7.60
CA LEU A 34 2.12 10.33 6.37
C LEU A 34 0.60 10.24 6.45
N ILE A 35 0.03 9.82 7.58
CA ILE A 35 -1.42 9.75 7.77
C ILE A 35 -1.96 11.16 7.99
N VAL A 36 -2.68 11.68 6.99
CA VAL A 36 -3.35 12.98 7.03
C VAL A 36 -4.88 12.81 7.06
N HIS A 37 -5.40 11.92 6.22
CA HIS A 37 -6.83 11.61 6.13
C HIS A 37 -7.03 10.12 6.40
N PRO A 38 -7.31 9.71 7.65
CA PRO A 38 -7.39 8.29 8.02
C PRO A 38 -8.67 7.59 7.60
N VAL A 39 -9.70 8.34 7.19
CA VAL A 39 -11.01 7.77 6.83
C VAL A 39 -10.86 6.77 5.68
N ASN A 40 -11.44 5.59 5.83
CA ASN A 40 -11.31 4.48 4.87
C ASN A 40 -9.85 4.09 4.57
N GLY A 41 -8.94 4.42 5.48
CA GLY A 41 -7.53 4.07 5.39
C GLY A 41 -7.24 2.68 5.96
N ILE A 42 -6.26 1.98 5.36
CA ILE A 42 -5.69 0.75 5.88
C ILE A 42 -4.19 0.93 6.10
N PHE A 43 -3.70 0.50 7.27
CA PHE A 43 -2.28 0.58 7.61
C PHE A 43 -1.62 -0.80 7.51
N PHE A 44 -0.55 -0.89 6.73
CA PHE A 44 0.29 -2.08 6.63
C PHE A 44 1.45 -1.99 7.62
N ALA A 45 1.50 -2.87 8.60
CA ALA A 45 2.59 -2.97 9.57
C ALA A 45 3.78 -3.72 8.93
N LEU A 46 4.52 -3.04 8.04
CA LEU A 46 5.65 -3.64 7.32
C LEU A 46 6.82 -3.88 8.28
N ALA A 47 7.27 -5.12 8.36
CA ALA A 47 8.52 -5.47 9.05
C ALA A 47 9.69 -5.40 8.07
N GLY A 48 10.65 -4.53 8.34
CA GLY A 48 11.90 -4.41 7.60
C GLY A 48 13.11 -4.79 8.46
N ASN A 49 14.30 -4.84 7.85
CA ASN A 49 15.55 -5.23 8.56
C ASN A 49 15.92 -4.32 9.73
N GLN A 50 15.49 -3.06 9.71
CA GLN A 50 15.87 -2.07 10.74
C GLN A 50 14.68 -1.56 11.56
N LYS A 51 13.45 -1.72 11.09
CA LYS A 51 12.25 -1.19 11.75
C LYS A 51 11.09 -2.16 11.58
N ASP A 52 10.38 -2.40 12.66
CA ASP A 52 9.14 -3.15 12.66
C ASP A 52 7.94 -2.18 12.63
N GLY A 53 7.13 -2.28 11.57
CA GLY A 53 5.93 -1.48 11.38
C GLY A 53 4.88 -1.68 12.47
N HIS A 54 4.91 -2.81 13.18
CA HIS A 54 3.99 -3.08 14.29
C HIS A 54 4.17 -2.08 15.45
N LEU A 55 5.38 -1.51 15.62
CA LEU A 55 5.65 -0.47 16.63
C LEU A 55 4.88 0.84 16.37
N TYR A 56 4.39 1.05 15.15
CA TYR A 56 3.67 2.26 14.75
C TYR A 56 2.16 2.09 14.69
N ILE A 57 1.63 0.92 15.09
CA ILE A 57 0.19 0.66 15.15
C ILE A 57 -0.49 1.63 16.11
N ALA A 58 0.10 1.88 17.28
CA ALA A 58 -0.43 2.83 18.25
C ALA A 58 -0.58 4.24 17.66
N ASP A 59 0.45 4.75 16.99
CA ASP A 59 0.42 6.05 16.35
C ASP A 59 -0.63 6.11 15.23
N ALA A 60 -0.71 5.09 14.39
CA ALA A 60 -1.72 5.00 13.34
C ALA A 60 -3.15 4.96 13.90
N TYR A 61 -3.37 4.20 14.98
CA TYR A 61 -4.66 4.12 15.67
C TYR A 61 -5.07 5.49 16.26
N HIS A 62 -4.17 6.17 16.95
CA HIS A 62 -4.42 7.52 17.51
C HIS A 62 -4.71 8.56 16.43
N LYS A 63 -4.15 8.39 15.23
CA LYS A 63 -4.45 9.22 14.05
C LYS A 63 -5.77 8.87 13.37
N GLY A 64 -6.48 7.86 13.84
CA GLY A 64 -7.82 7.50 13.37
C GLY A 64 -7.89 6.32 12.42
N ILE A 65 -6.78 5.62 12.14
CA ILE A 65 -6.84 4.35 11.38
C ILE A 65 -7.59 3.31 12.21
N ARG A 66 -8.43 2.54 11.53
CA ARG A 66 -9.20 1.43 12.12
C ARG A 66 -9.02 0.12 11.37
N ASN A 67 -8.31 0.11 10.23
CA ASN A 67 -8.06 -1.08 9.44
C ASN A 67 -6.56 -1.34 9.36
N PHE A 68 -6.14 -2.56 9.66
CA PHE A 68 -4.72 -2.93 9.77
C PHE A 68 -4.43 -4.23 9.02
N VAL A 69 -3.25 -4.31 8.39
CA VAL A 69 -2.67 -5.56 7.90
C VAL A 69 -1.43 -5.85 8.74
N VAL A 70 -1.45 -6.98 9.43
CA VAL A 70 -0.48 -7.34 10.47
C VAL A 70 -0.03 -8.78 10.35
N SER A 71 1.12 -9.13 10.94
CA SER A 71 1.59 -10.53 11.03
C SER A 71 1.15 -11.23 12.33
N GLN A 72 0.70 -10.46 13.32
CA GLN A 72 0.20 -10.98 14.59
C GLN A 72 -1.06 -10.22 15.02
N PRO A 73 -2.03 -10.86 15.69
CA PRO A 73 -3.26 -10.21 16.11
C PRO A 73 -3.00 -9.03 17.07
N ILE A 74 -3.70 -7.92 16.83
CA ILE A 74 -3.73 -6.77 17.72
C ILE A 74 -4.79 -7.04 18.80
N GLN A 75 -4.42 -6.95 20.08
CA GLN A 75 -5.30 -7.31 21.20
C GLN A 75 -5.79 -6.13 22.04
N HIS A 76 -5.27 -4.92 21.84
CA HIS A 76 -5.43 -3.81 22.80
C HIS A 76 -6.19 -2.61 22.26
N TYR A 77 -6.86 -2.73 21.10
CA TYR A 77 -7.60 -1.62 20.51
C TYR A 77 -9.02 -2.05 20.14
N ASP A 78 -9.98 -1.21 20.49
CA ASP A 78 -11.39 -1.44 20.18
C ASP A 78 -11.75 -0.90 18.80
N ASN A 79 -12.81 -1.47 18.22
CA ASN A 79 -13.38 -1.02 16.93
C ASN A 79 -12.35 -0.99 15.79
N ILE A 80 -11.50 -2.01 15.71
CA ILE A 80 -10.56 -2.18 14.62
C ILE A 80 -10.93 -3.40 13.76
N ASN A 81 -10.59 -3.31 12.47
CA ASN A 81 -10.56 -4.44 11.57
C ASN A 81 -9.10 -4.80 11.31
N GLN A 82 -8.78 -6.08 11.31
CA GLN A 82 -7.43 -6.54 11.05
C GLN A 82 -7.41 -7.73 10.09
N ILE A 83 -6.50 -7.66 9.14
CA ILE A 83 -6.17 -8.76 8.23
C ILE A 83 -4.84 -9.33 8.70
N ILE A 84 -4.87 -10.57 9.19
CA ILE A 84 -3.69 -11.28 9.64
C ILE A 84 -3.10 -12.04 8.46
N VAL A 85 -1.82 -11.81 8.17
CA VAL A 85 -1.07 -12.43 7.08
C VAL A 85 0.30 -12.90 7.56
N GLN A 86 0.93 -13.83 6.88
CA GLN A 86 2.28 -14.24 7.23
C GLN A 86 3.30 -13.11 7.10
N ASN A 87 3.18 -12.30 6.05
CA ASN A 87 4.09 -11.18 5.78
C ASN A 87 3.31 -10.01 5.15
N PRO A 88 3.17 -8.88 5.87
CA PRO A 88 2.46 -7.70 5.37
C PRO A 88 3.06 -7.11 4.08
N LEU A 89 4.38 -7.20 3.88
CA LEU A 89 5.01 -6.72 2.65
C LEU A 89 4.61 -7.58 1.44
N THR A 90 4.64 -8.89 1.60
CA THR A 90 4.19 -9.83 0.54
C THR A 90 2.70 -9.61 0.23
N ALA A 91 1.87 -9.42 1.24
CA ALA A 91 0.46 -9.11 1.08
C ALA A 91 0.24 -7.81 0.29
N LEU A 92 0.99 -6.75 0.61
CA LEU A 92 0.94 -5.49 -0.12
C LEU A 92 1.34 -5.67 -1.58
N GLN A 93 2.39 -6.46 -1.86
CA GLN A 93 2.83 -6.77 -3.22
C GLN A 93 1.79 -7.56 -4.00
N GLN A 94 1.16 -8.58 -3.38
CA GLN A 94 0.08 -9.36 -3.99
C GLN A 94 -1.12 -8.47 -4.36
N TRP A 95 -1.53 -7.59 -3.44
CA TRP A 95 -2.63 -6.67 -3.72
C TRP A 95 -2.27 -5.68 -4.84
N ALA A 96 -1.06 -5.12 -4.82
CA ALA A 96 -0.57 -4.24 -5.87
C ALA A 96 -0.52 -4.96 -7.24
N GLN A 97 -0.06 -6.21 -7.28
CA GLN A 97 -0.05 -7.04 -8.49
C GLN A 97 -1.46 -7.30 -9.01
N TYR A 98 -2.39 -7.70 -8.13
CA TYR A 98 -3.79 -7.90 -8.49
C TYR A 98 -4.42 -6.61 -9.04
N HIS A 99 -4.19 -5.48 -8.37
CA HIS A 99 -4.67 -4.18 -8.84
C HIS A 99 -4.09 -3.84 -10.22
N ARG A 100 -2.80 -4.06 -10.42
CA ARG A 100 -2.10 -3.81 -11.69
C ARG A 100 -2.69 -4.63 -12.85
N GLN A 101 -3.05 -5.88 -12.63
CA GLN A 101 -3.62 -6.76 -13.65
C GLN A 101 -4.97 -6.30 -14.19
N LYS A 102 -5.67 -5.41 -13.49
CA LYS A 102 -6.94 -4.82 -13.95
C LYS A 102 -6.78 -3.76 -15.03
N PHE A 103 -5.55 -3.38 -15.37
CA PHE A 103 -5.24 -2.35 -16.34
C PHE A 103 -4.40 -2.88 -17.48
N SER A 104 -4.89 -2.67 -18.70
CA SER A 104 -4.18 -3.02 -19.93
C SER A 104 -3.42 -1.81 -20.48
N ILE A 105 -2.52 -1.24 -19.67
CA ILE A 105 -1.71 -0.07 -20.02
C ILE A 105 -0.24 -0.45 -20.16
N PRO A 106 0.52 0.15 -21.11
CA PRO A 106 1.95 -0.03 -21.20
C PRO A 106 2.67 0.46 -19.93
N ILE A 107 3.67 -0.29 -19.48
CA ILE A 107 4.56 0.13 -18.40
C ILE A 107 5.97 0.15 -18.93
N ILE A 108 6.68 1.28 -18.70
CA ILE A 108 8.08 1.43 -19.03
C ILE A 108 8.87 1.44 -17.72
N GLY A 109 9.68 0.39 -17.51
CA GLY A 109 10.62 0.31 -16.40
C GLY A 109 11.98 0.87 -16.80
N VAL A 110 12.54 1.79 -15.99
CA VAL A 110 13.87 2.35 -16.21
C VAL A 110 14.81 1.82 -15.13
N THR A 111 15.83 1.06 -15.55
CA THR A 111 16.86 0.52 -14.66
C THR A 111 18.25 0.99 -15.10
N GLY A 112 19.24 0.89 -14.22
CA GLY A 112 20.63 1.27 -14.49
C GLY A 112 21.31 1.84 -13.25
N SER A 113 22.64 1.93 -13.26
CA SER A 113 23.45 2.52 -12.17
C SER A 113 23.24 4.03 -12.07
N ASN A 114 23.25 4.73 -13.21
CA ASN A 114 23.12 6.19 -13.30
C ASN A 114 22.04 6.60 -14.31
N GLY A 115 21.56 7.85 -14.22
CA GLY A 115 20.69 8.46 -15.24
C GLY A 115 19.22 8.06 -15.19
N LYS A 116 18.79 7.12 -14.34
CA LYS A 116 17.38 6.66 -14.29
C LYS A 116 16.37 7.79 -14.18
N THR A 117 16.62 8.75 -13.31
CA THR A 117 15.72 9.90 -13.10
C THR A 117 15.66 10.78 -14.35
N ILE A 118 16.81 11.04 -14.97
CA ILE A 118 16.89 11.87 -16.19
C ILE A 118 16.13 11.20 -17.33
N VAL A 119 16.35 9.92 -17.57
CA VAL A 119 15.65 9.15 -18.62
C VAL A 119 14.14 9.14 -18.36
N LYS A 120 13.71 8.94 -17.13
CA LYS A 120 12.29 9.00 -16.75
C LYS A 120 11.67 10.38 -17.09
N GLU A 121 12.35 11.46 -16.75
CA GLU A 121 11.87 12.81 -17.05
C GLU A 121 11.83 13.09 -18.57
N TRP A 122 12.83 12.66 -19.31
CA TRP A 122 12.85 12.80 -20.77
C TRP A 122 11.74 12.00 -21.43
N LEU A 123 11.52 10.76 -21.02
CA LEU A 123 10.39 9.97 -21.53
C LEU A 123 9.05 10.67 -21.28
N ASN A 124 8.87 11.23 -20.10
CA ASN A 124 7.68 12.01 -19.80
C ASN A 124 7.55 13.22 -20.74
N GLN A 125 8.63 13.99 -20.95
CA GLN A 125 8.62 15.17 -21.84
C GLN A 125 8.35 14.79 -23.32
N LEU A 126 8.80 13.65 -23.77
CA LEU A 126 8.58 13.21 -25.15
C LEU A 126 7.14 12.71 -25.37
N LEU A 127 6.56 12.07 -24.36
CA LEU A 127 5.30 11.33 -24.52
C LEU A 127 4.06 12.08 -23.99
N TRP A 128 4.22 13.06 -23.10
CA TRP A 128 3.08 13.69 -22.41
C TRP A 128 2.06 14.36 -23.32
N LYS A 129 2.50 14.81 -24.54
CA LYS A 129 1.60 15.44 -25.51
C LYS A 129 0.57 14.47 -26.12
N ASN A 130 0.94 13.19 -26.20
CA ASN A 130 0.15 12.17 -26.88
C ASN A 130 -0.44 11.12 -25.92
N PHE A 131 0.03 11.07 -24.67
CA PHE A 131 -0.37 10.06 -23.69
C PHE A 131 -0.63 10.67 -22.33
N ASN A 132 -1.63 10.14 -21.64
CA ASN A 132 -1.83 10.45 -20.22
C ASN A 132 -0.87 9.59 -19.39
N ILE A 133 0.18 10.20 -18.84
CA ILE A 133 1.29 9.50 -18.20
C ILE A 133 1.20 9.62 -16.68
N SER A 134 1.18 8.46 -16.00
CA SER A 134 1.46 8.39 -14.57
C SER A 134 2.93 8.00 -14.37
N ARG A 135 3.68 8.79 -13.62
CA ARG A 135 5.10 8.54 -13.32
C ARG A 135 5.38 8.58 -11.83
N SER A 136 6.41 7.89 -11.38
CA SER A 136 6.86 8.00 -10.00
C SER A 136 7.34 9.44 -9.71
N PRO A 137 6.84 10.12 -8.67
CA PRO A 137 7.18 11.53 -8.39
C PRO A 137 8.63 11.72 -7.95
N LYS A 138 9.23 10.70 -7.35
CA LYS A 138 10.64 10.68 -6.89
C LYS A 138 11.29 9.36 -7.27
N SER A 139 12.63 9.31 -7.14
CA SER A 139 13.37 8.05 -7.20
C SER A 139 13.19 7.35 -5.84
N TYR A 140 12.24 6.43 -5.76
CA TYR A 140 12.13 5.56 -4.61
C TYR A 140 13.12 4.39 -4.81
N ASN A 141 14.24 4.44 -4.14
CA ASN A 141 15.05 3.25 -3.92
C ASN A 141 14.44 2.54 -2.70
N SER A 142 13.59 1.55 -2.97
CA SER A 142 13.24 0.59 -1.93
C SER A 142 14.48 -0.26 -1.66
N GLN A 143 15.09 -0.07 -0.53
CA GLN A 143 16.00 -1.04 0.05
C GLN A 143 15.18 -2.09 0.76
#